data_9b476b2de669e646061b95c3c9f51325
#
_entry.id   9b476b2de669e646061b95c3c9f51325
#
_cell.length_a   1.000
_cell.length_b   1.000
_cell.length_c   1.000
_cell.angle_alpha   90.00
_cell.angle_beta   90.00
_cell.angle_gamma   90.00
#
_symmetry.space_group_name_H-M   'P 1'
#
loop_
_entity.id
_entity.type
_entity.pdbx_description
1 polymer ?
#
loop_
_entity_poly.entity_id
_entity_poly.type
_entity_poly.pdbx_seq_one_letter_code
_entity_poly.pdbx_strand_id
1 'polypeptide(L)'
;MTLKNLGELFDTFEREAFRLETLADYSKSGNVDAYQAFLSGQPQPDDYNESWLSEVRAHTGDGKRIYRVHILSRPLTPYLRFELGWGYRKNATGGEEFFILDTTDKPNPLESVEDFWLFDEGTAVVMHYDDTGAITERETMPDSRAPEFVTIRDMALAHAEPFSEWWEKHAGT
;
A
#
# COMPACT_ATOMS: atom_id res chain seq x y z
N MET A 1 -0.80 -25.80 14.09
CA MET A 1 -1.79 -24.89 13.48
C MET A 1 -1.14 -24.20 12.28
N THR A 2 -1.78 -24.28 11.13
CA THR A 2 -1.28 -23.65 9.91
C THR A 2 -1.67 -22.18 9.88
N LEU A 3 -0.71 -21.28 9.64
CA LEU A 3 -0.96 -19.86 9.51
C LEU A 3 -1.69 -19.58 8.18
N LYS A 4 -2.62 -18.62 8.17
CA LYS A 4 -3.34 -18.21 6.97
C LYS A 4 -2.41 -17.45 6.03
N ASN A 5 -2.55 -17.69 4.72
CA ASN A 5 -1.85 -16.91 3.73
C ASN A 5 -2.59 -15.58 3.47
N LEU A 6 -1.99 -14.70 2.67
CA LEU A 6 -2.54 -13.37 2.41
C LEU A 6 -3.96 -13.41 1.82
N GLY A 7 -4.20 -14.29 0.85
CA GLY A 7 -5.53 -14.43 0.25
C GLY A 7 -6.59 -14.85 1.24
N GLU A 8 -6.26 -15.84 2.10
CA GLU A 8 -7.17 -16.29 3.14
C GLU A 8 -7.48 -15.18 4.15
N LEU A 9 -6.48 -14.35 4.48
CA LEU A 9 -6.68 -13.23 5.40
C LEU A 9 -7.60 -12.16 4.79
N PHE A 10 -7.47 -11.88 3.48
CA PHE A 10 -8.41 -10.98 2.81
C PHE A 10 -9.84 -11.54 2.78
N ASP A 11 -9.98 -12.86 2.71
CA ASP A 11 -11.30 -13.49 2.70
C ASP A 11 -11.94 -13.52 4.09
N THR A 12 -11.16 -13.41 5.16
CA THR A 12 -11.66 -13.68 6.53
C THR A 12 -11.50 -12.53 7.52
N PHE A 13 -10.82 -11.44 7.17
CA PHE A 13 -10.70 -10.34 8.12
C PHE A 13 -12.06 -9.68 8.39
N GLU A 14 -12.21 -9.10 9.56
CA GLU A 14 -13.52 -8.63 10.04
C GLU A 14 -13.63 -7.11 10.16
N ARG A 15 -12.54 -6.40 10.47
CA ARG A 15 -12.59 -4.96 10.75
C ARG A 15 -11.71 -4.14 9.84
N GLU A 16 -10.43 -4.47 9.75
CA GLU A 16 -9.49 -3.62 9.01
C GLU A 16 -8.30 -4.37 8.43
N ALA A 17 -7.78 -3.86 7.33
CA ALA A 17 -6.52 -4.28 6.71
C ALA A 17 -5.66 -3.04 6.47
N PHE A 18 -4.48 -3.02 7.04
CA PHE A 18 -3.50 -1.94 6.90
C PHE A 18 -2.30 -2.41 6.09
N ARG A 19 -1.83 -1.59 5.16
CA ARG A 19 -0.61 -1.85 4.36
C ARG A 19 0.44 -0.76 4.61
N LEU A 20 1.68 -1.17 4.89
CA LEU A 20 2.84 -0.28 4.82
C LEU A 20 3.59 -0.54 3.53
N GLU A 21 3.83 0.50 2.74
CA GLU A 21 4.62 0.45 1.51
C GLU A 21 5.88 1.30 1.70
N THR A 22 7.03 0.75 1.33
CA THR A 22 8.32 1.42 1.55
C THR A 22 9.16 1.58 0.30
N LEU A 23 8.76 0.95 -0.83
CA LEU A 23 9.57 0.98 -2.05
C LEU A 23 9.16 2.11 -2.98
N ALA A 24 10.15 2.61 -3.71
CA ALA A 24 9.96 3.63 -4.74
C ALA A 24 9.55 3.03 -6.10
N ASP A 25 9.64 1.72 -6.25
CA ASP A 25 9.37 1.03 -7.51
C ASP A 25 8.94 -0.42 -7.25
N TYR A 26 7.68 -0.74 -7.58
CA TYR A 26 7.13 -2.09 -7.51
C TYR A 26 6.92 -2.69 -8.89
N SER A 27 7.52 -2.12 -9.95
CA SER A 27 7.28 -2.55 -11.33
C SER A 27 7.65 -4.02 -11.59
N LYS A 28 8.51 -4.60 -10.76
CA LYS A 28 8.88 -6.02 -10.87
C LYS A 28 7.87 -6.97 -10.23
N SER A 29 6.87 -6.43 -9.54
CA SER A 29 5.93 -7.23 -8.75
C SER A 29 4.50 -7.23 -9.28
N GLY A 30 4.22 -6.56 -10.42
CA GLY A 30 2.89 -6.56 -11.03
C GLY A 30 2.60 -5.32 -11.86
N ASN A 31 1.44 -5.32 -12.51
CA ASN A 31 0.95 -4.19 -13.33
C ASN A 31 1.89 -3.74 -14.44
N VAL A 32 2.68 -4.67 -15.00
CA VAL A 32 3.70 -4.35 -16.00
C VAL A 32 3.10 -3.67 -17.23
N ASP A 33 2.00 -4.22 -17.77
CA ASP A 33 1.36 -3.68 -18.97
C ASP A 33 0.77 -2.29 -18.73
N ALA A 34 0.13 -2.11 -17.58
CA ALA A 34 -0.45 -0.82 -17.21
C ALA A 34 0.64 0.24 -17.01
N TYR A 35 1.74 -0.14 -16.37
CA TYR A 35 2.87 0.77 -16.17
C TYR A 35 3.49 1.18 -17.51
N GLN A 36 3.66 0.24 -18.44
CA GLN A 36 4.17 0.55 -19.79
C GLN A 36 3.23 1.49 -20.55
N ALA A 37 1.92 1.28 -20.43
CA ALA A 37 0.93 2.18 -21.02
C ALA A 37 1.06 3.60 -20.45
N PHE A 38 1.23 3.72 -19.13
CA PHE A 38 1.46 5.00 -18.47
C PHE A 38 2.72 5.69 -19.00
N LEU A 39 3.84 4.95 -19.08
CA LEU A 39 5.11 5.49 -19.58
C LEU A 39 5.01 5.94 -21.04
N SER A 40 4.15 5.32 -21.83
CA SER A 40 3.95 5.65 -23.25
C SER A 40 2.97 6.81 -23.47
N GLY A 41 2.47 7.42 -22.39
CA GLY A 41 1.52 8.53 -22.48
C GLY A 41 0.09 8.12 -22.81
N GLN A 42 -0.24 6.83 -22.71
CA GLN A 42 -1.59 6.34 -22.92
C GLN A 42 -2.53 6.84 -21.84
N PRO A 43 -3.82 7.09 -22.15
CA PRO A 43 -4.79 7.43 -21.11
C PRO A 43 -5.04 6.24 -20.20
N GLN A 44 -5.39 6.53 -18.95
CA GLN A 44 -5.74 5.48 -17.99
C GLN A 44 -6.99 4.73 -18.48
N PRO A 45 -6.94 3.38 -18.61
CA PRO A 45 -8.13 2.61 -18.96
C PRO A 45 -9.24 2.78 -17.93
N ASP A 46 -10.49 2.81 -18.37
CA ASP A 46 -11.65 2.94 -17.48
C ASP A 46 -11.74 1.75 -16.50
N ASP A 47 -11.30 0.57 -16.94
CA ASP A 47 -11.32 -0.65 -16.13
C ASP A 47 -9.99 -0.90 -15.39
N TYR A 48 -9.10 0.09 -15.37
CA TYR A 48 -7.83 -0.06 -14.65
C TYR A 48 -8.07 -0.45 -13.19
N ASN A 49 -7.41 -1.51 -12.77
CA ASN A 49 -7.45 -2.01 -11.38
C ASN A 49 -8.85 -2.42 -10.89
N GLU A 50 -9.78 -2.71 -11.82
CA GLU A 50 -11.19 -2.96 -11.50
C GLU A 50 -11.39 -4.16 -10.56
N SER A 51 -10.57 -5.20 -10.71
CA SER A 51 -10.63 -6.39 -9.84
C SER A 51 -10.38 -6.01 -8.38
N TRP A 52 -9.31 -5.27 -8.11
CA TRP A 52 -9.00 -4.81 -6.75
C TRP A 52 -10.04 -3.81 -6.25
N LEU A 53 -10.47 -2.89 -7.12
CA LEU A 53 -11.47 -1.88 -6.76
C LEU A 53 -12.80 -2.53 -6.36
N SER A 54 -13.22 -3.59 -7.07
CA SER A 54 -14.43 -4.33 -6.72
C SER A 54 -14.30 -4.99 -5.34
N GLU A 55 -13.13 -5.55 -5.04
CA GLU A 55 -12.85 -6.15 -3.73
C GLU A 55 -12.89 -5.09 -2.63
N VAL A 56 -12.26 -3.95 -2.85
CA VAL A 56 -12.28 -2.83 -1.91
C VAL A 56 -13.71 -2.36 -1.65
N ARG A 57 -14.50 -2.18 -2.71
CA ARG A 57 -15.92 -1.76 -2.56
C ARG A 57 -16.73 -2.75 -1.74
N ALA A 58 -16.51 -4.05 -1.94
CA ALA A 58 -17.22 -5.08 -1.19
C ALA A 58 -16.87 -4.99 0.30
N HIS A 59 -15.61 -4.86 0.63
CA HIS A 59 -15.17 -4.76 2.02
C HIS A 59 -15.62 -3.46 2.69
N THR A 60 -15.46 -2.32 2.02
CA THR A 60 -15.86 -1.03 2.60
C THR A 60 -17.38 -0.94 2.70
N GLY A 61 -18.12 -1.56 1.77
CA GLY A 61 -19.58 -1.66 1.85
C GLY A 61 -20.06 -2.47 3.06
N ASP A 62 -19.23 -3.40 3.55
CA ASP A 62 -19.49 -4.18 4.76
C ASP A 62 -19.02 -3.47 6.04
N GLY A 63 -18.59 -2.22 5.94
CA GLY A 63 -18.12 -1.45 7.08
C GLY A 63 -16.67 -1.71 7.48
N LYS A 64 -15.91 -2.42 6.66
CA LYS A 64 -14.49 -2.68 6.93
C LYS A 64 -13.64 -1.53 6.41
N ARG A 65 -12.45 -1.38 6.98
CA ARG A 65 -11.50 -0.35 6.59
C ARG A 65 -10.30 -0.98 5.88
N ILE A 66 -9.91 -0.43 4.73
CA ILE A 66 -8.67 -0.79 4.05
C ILE A 66 -7.89 0.51 3.85
N TYR A 67 -6.66 0.56 4.36
CA TYR A 67 -5.89 1.79 4.33
C TYR A 67 -4.39 1.51 4.26
N ARG A 68 -3.64 2.49 3.74
CA ARG A 68 -2.20 2.38 3.52
C ARG A 68 -1.46 3.62 3.96
N VAL A 69 -0.21 3.43 4.39
CA VAL A 69 0.79 4.48 4.45
C VAL A 69 1.89 4.11 3.45
N HIS A 70 2.23 5.04 2.55
CA HIS A 70 3.39 4.89 1.69
C HIS A 70 4.48 5.85 2.18
N ILE A 71 5.64 5.30 2.50
CA ILE A 71 6.82 6.08 2.87
C ILE A 71 7.59 6.35 1.57
N LEU A 72 7.74 7.64 1.23
CA LEU A 72 8.40 8.02 -0.02
C LEU A 72 9.17 9.33 0.14
N SER A 73 9.95 9.66 -0.88
CA SER A 73 10.63 10.97 -0.98
C SER A 73 10.43 11.54 -2.38
N ARG A 74 10.60 12.84 -2.51
CA ARG A 74 10.51 13.55 -3.78
C ARG A 74 11.91 13.90 -4.31
N PRO A 75 12.12 13.96 -5.63
CA PRO A 75 11.09 13.81 -6.69
C PRO A 75 10.62 12.38 -6.82
N LEU A 76 9.38 12.21 -7.24
CA LEU A 76 8.79 10.88 -7.41
C LEU A 76 9.46 10.13 -8.57
N THR A 77 9.66 8.82 -8.38
CA THR A 77 10.07 7.94 -9.49
C THR A 77 8.94 7.85 -10.52
N PRO A 78 9.23 7.47 -11.77
CA PRO A 78 8.17 7.22 -12.75
C PRO A 78 7.13 6.22 -12.25
N TYR A 79 7.57 5.18 -11.54
CA TYR A 79 6.65 4.19 -10.98
C TYR A 79 5.70 4.80 -9.93
N LEU A 80 6.22 5.62 -9.02
CA LEU A 80 5.36 6.28 -8.01
C LEU A 80 4.37 7.24 -8.65
N ARG A 81 4.75 7.94 -9.72
CA ARG A 81 3.80 8.79 -10.44
C ARG A 81 2.64 7.96 -11.01
N PHE A 82 2.96 6.78 -11.53
CA PHE A 82 1.96 5.83 -12.02
C PHE A 82 1.10 5.29 -10.87
N GLU A 83 1.72 4.79 -9.81
CA GLU A 83 1.00 4.17 -8.69
C GLU A 83 0.06 5.18 -8.01
N LEU A 84 0.57 6.37 -7.72
CA LEU A 84 -0.24 7.40 -7.07
C LEU A 84 -1.27 8.02 -8.03
N GLY A 85 -0.85 8.35 -9.24
CA GLY A 85 -1.69 9.03 -10.21
C GLY A 85 -2.81 8.16 -10.78
N TRP A 86 -2.53 6.88 -11.04
CA TRP A 86 -3.54 5.93 -11.54
C TRP A 86 -4.13 5.09 -10.41
N GLY A 87 -3.27 4.46 -9.60
CA GLY A 87 -3.70 3.50 -8.60
C GLY A 87 -4.43 4.13 -7.42
N TYR A 88 -3.76 4.97 -6.69
CA TYR A 88 -4.31 5.53 -5.45
C TYR A 88 -5.55 6.38 -5.71
N ARG A 89 -5.52 7.20 -6.74
CA ARG A 89 -6.67 8.04 -7.08
C ARG A 89 -7.89 7.20 -7.44
N LYS A 90 -7.70 6.14 -8.21
CA LYS A 90 -8.79 5.23 -8.59
C LYS A 90 -9.30 4.45 -7.38
N ASN A 91 -8.41 3.85 -6.62
CA ASN A 91 -8.77 2.98 -5.50
C ASN A 91 -9.47 3.75 -4.36
N ALA A 92 -9.12 5.02 -4.18
CA ALA A 92 -9.80 5.87 -3.21
C ALA A 92 -11.29 6.02 -3.51
N THR A 93 -11.70 5.93 -4.79
CA THR A 93 -13.12 6.01 -5.16
C THR A 93 -13.93 4.81 -4.64
N GLY A 94 -13.27 3.70 -4.32
CA GLY A 94 -13.90 2.52 -3.72
C GLY A 94 -13.92 2.53 -2.20
N GLY A 95 -13.29 3.53 -1.58
CA GLY A 95 -13.24 3.66 -0.12
C GLY A 95 -11.91 3.27 0.52
N GLU A 96 -10.92 2.89 -0.27
CA GLU A 96 -9.57 2.67 0.28
C GLU A 96 -8.96 4.01 0.68
N GLU A 97 -8.32 4.08 1.86
CA GLU A 97 -7.72 5.32 2.37
C GLU A 97 -6.20 5.27 2.19
N PHE A 98 -5.63 6.38 1.78
CA PHE A 98 -4.18 6.48 1.54
C PHE A 98 -3.58 7.65 2.30
N PHE A 99 -2.40 7.41 2.88
CA PHE A 99 -1.63 8.40 3.63
C PHE A 99 -0.19 8.38 3.11
N ILE A 100 0.44 9.54 3.06
CA ILE A 100 1.83 9.68 2.60
C ILE A 100 2.70 10.13 3.75
N LEU A 101 3.77 9.38 4.00
CA LEU A 101 4.84 9.77 4.89
C LEU A 101 6.00 10.22 4.01
N ASP A 102 6.09 11.53 3.79
CA ASP A 102 7.09 12.13 2.90
C ASP A 102 8.36 12.42 3.68
N THR A 103 9.46 11.74 3.31
CA THR A 103 10.75 11.86 4.01
C THR A 103 11.72 12.81 3.32
N THR A 104 11.25 13.62 2.35
CA THR A 104 12.12 14.54 1.60
C THR A 104 12.85 15.52 2.53
N ASP A 105 12.12 16.09 3.48
CA ASP A 105 12.65 17.15 4.36
C ASP A 105 12.72 16.73 5.83
N LYS A 106 12.58 15.44 6.13
CA LYS A 106 12.61 14.94 7.51
C LYS A 106 13.14 13.51 7.56
N PRO A 107 13.67 13.06 8.70
CA PRO A 107 14.11 11.68 8.86
C PRO A 107 12.97 10.69 8.68
N ASN A 108 13.30 9.49 8.19
CA ASN A 108 12.35 8.39 8.13
C ASN A 108 12.36 7.65 9.47
N PRO A 109 11.27 7.71 10.25
CA PRO A 109 11.22 7.04 11.55
C PRO A 109 11.18 5.51 11.45
N LEU A 110 10.94 4.97 10.24
CA LEU A 110 10.78 3.54 10.00
C LEU A 110 11.75 3.03 8.94
N GLU A 111 12.98 3.55 8.92
CA GLU A 111 13.97 3.31 7.88
C GLU A 111 14.28 1.83 7.63
N SER A 112 14.24 0.99 8.66
CA SER A 112 14.58 -0.42 8.55
C SER A 112 13.38 -1.35 8.44
N VAL A 113 12.17 -0.81 8.33
CA VAL A 113 10.95 -1.62 8.33
C VAL A 113 10.63 -2.09 6.91
N GLU A 114 10.30 -3.37 6.77
CA GLU A 114 9.85 -3.93 5.51
C GLU A 114 8.35 -3.70 5.31
N ASP A 115 7.89 -3.83 4.06
CA ASP A 115 6.47 -3.80 3.72
C ASP A 115 5.70 -4.88 4.46
N PHE A 116 4.47 -4.60 4.87
CA PHE A 116 3.60 -5.61 5.47
C PHE A 116 2.13 -5.26 5.31
N TRP A 117 1.29 -6.28 5.45
CA TRP A 117 -0.15 -6.15 5.70
C TRP A 117 -0.42 -6.51 7.16
N LEU A 118 -1.34 -5.80 7.79
CA LEU A 118 -1.78 -6.10 9.16
C LEU A 118 -3.31 -6.19 9.16
N PHE A 119 -3.83 -7.36 9.57
CA PHE A 119 -5.27 -7.65 9.56
C PHE A 119 -5.82 -7.65 11.00
N ASP A 120 -6.84 -6.82 11.23
CA ASP A 120 -7.57 -6.77 12.51
C ASP A 120 -6.66 -6.55 13.73
N GLU A 121 -5.50 -5.91 13.52
CA GLU A 121 -4.48 -5.70 14.56
C GLU A 121 -3.97 -7.00 15.17
N GLY A 122 -4.25 -8.14 14.53
CA GLY A 122 -3.99 -9.47 15.06
C GLY A 122 -3.04 -10.34 14.25
N THR A 123 -2.92 -10.14 12.94
CA THR A 123 -2.06 -10.96 12.09
C THR A 123 -1.34 -10.11 11.05
N ALA A 124 -0.01 -10.20 11.03
CA ALA A 124 0.80 -9.50 10.04
C ALA A 124 1.34 -10.46 8.98
N VAL A 125 1.41 -9.99 7.74
CA VAL A 125 2.09 -10.67 6.62
C VAL A 125 3.20 -9.75 6.14
N VAL A 126 4.45 -10.16 6.32
CA VAL A 126 5.60 -9.39 5.85
C VAL A 126 5.83 -9.69 4.38
N MET A 127 6.01 -8.64 3.59
CA MET A 127 6.24 -8.72 2.16
C MET A 127 7.73 -8.50 1.90
N HIS A 128 8.44 -9.57 1.59
CA HIS A 128 9.88 -9.50 1.35
C HIS A 128 10.17 -9.21 -0.13
N TYR A 129 11.01 -8.23 -0.39
CA TYR A 129 11.43 -7.85 -1.74
C TYR A 129 12.95 -7.96 -1.86
N ASP A 130 13.44 -8.33 -3.04
CA ASP A 130 14.87 -8.32 -3.31
C ASP A 130 15.35 -6.91 -3.71
N ASP A 131 16.65 -6.78 -4.01
CA ASP A 131 17.26 -5.50 -4.36
C ASP A 131 16.69 -4.88 -5.65
N THR A 132 16.03 -5.68 -6.48
CA THR A 132 15.39 -5.18 -7.72
C THR A 132 13.95 -4.71 -7.51
N GLY A 133 13.39 -4.92 -6.32
CA GLY A 133 11.98 -4.63 -6.02
C GLY A 133 11.03 -5.77 -6.40
N ALA A 134 11.56 -6.95 -6.72
CA ALA A 134 10.73 -8.13 -6.98
C ALA A 134 10.40 -8.83 -5.66
N ILE A 135 9.13 -9.22 -5.51
CA ILE A 135 8.70 -9.92 -4.30
C ILE A 135 9.28 -11.33 -4.28
N THR A 136 9.87 -11.72 -3.15
CA THR A 136 10.49 -13.04 -2.96
C THR A 136 9.67 -13.93 -2.06
N GLU A 137 8.96 -13.35 -1.07
CA GLU A 137 8.19 -14.13 -0.11
C GLU A 137 7.11 -13.27 0.54
N ARG A 138 5.98 -13.89 0.86
CA ARG A 138 4.93 -13.32 1.71
C ARG A 138 4.87 -14.18 2.97
N GLU A 139 5.41 -13.66 4.05
CA GLU A 139 5.55 -14.43 5.29
C GLU A 139 4.50 -14.03 6.32
N THR A 140 3.58 -14.93 6.63
CA THR A 140 2.62 -14.71 7.71
C THR A 140 3.31 -14.91 9.04
N MET A 141 3.29 -13.87 9.88
CA MET A 141 3.93 -13.91 11.18
C MET A 141 3.02 -14.55 12.21
N PRO A 142 3.59 -15.14 13.29
CA PRO A 142 2.78 -15.59 14.41
C PRO A 142 1.99 -14.43 15.03
N ASP A 143 0.76 -14.70 15.46
CA ASP A 143 -0.10 -13.67 16.05
C ASP A 143 0.52 -12.99 17.27
N SER A 144 1.41 -13.67 17.98
CA SER A 144 2.14 -13.09 19.12
C SER A 144 3.01 -11.89 18.72
N ARG A 145 3.31 -11.73 17.43
CA ARG A 145 4.12 -10.61 16.95
C ARG A 145 3.27 -9.42 16.50
N ALA A 146 1.95 -9.55 16.46
CA ALA A 146 1.07 -8.47 15.99
C ALA A 146 1.26 -7.14 16.72
N PRO A 147 1.46 -7.08 18.05
CA PRO A 147 1.66 -5.80 18.75
C PRO A 147 2.83 -4.96 18.21
N GLU A 148 3.88 -5.62 17.73
CA GLU A 148 5.02 -4.95 17.11
C GLU A 148 4.59 -4.19 15.84
N PHE A 149 3.76 -4.82 15.01
CA PHE A 149 3.26 -4.21 13.77
C PHE A 149 2.22 -3.12 14.02
N VAL A 150 1.43 -3.27 15.08
CA VAL A 150 0.50 -2.21 15.52
C VAL A 150 1.28 -0.94 15.88
N THR A 151 2.37 -1.09 16.62
CA THR A 151 3.24 0.04 16.99
C THR A 151 3.82 0.71 15.76
N ILE A 152 4.28 -0.07 14.77
CA ILE A 152 4.82 0.46 13.52
C ILE A 152 3.73 1.22 12.75
N ARG A 153 2.55 0.64 12.62
CA ARG A 153 1.41 1.30 11.98
C ARG A 153 1.09 2.65 12.62
N ASP A 154 1.01 2.68 13.94
CA ASP A 154 0.67 3.90 14.67
C ASP A 154 1.73 4.98 14.46
N MET A 155 3.00 4.59 14.45
CA MET A 155 4.08 5.53 14.16
C MET A 155 4.01 6.05 12.73
N ALA A 156 3.72 5.17 11.76
CA ALA A 156 3.58 5.57 10.36
C ALA A 156 2.45 6.60 10.21
N LEU A 157 1.29 6.33 10.78
CA LEU A 157 0.15 7.24 10.71
C LEU A 157 0.43 8.58 11.41
N ALA A 158 1.15 8.55 12.53
CA ALA A 158 1.48 9.78 13.28
C ALA A 158 2.35 10.73 12.47
N HIS A 159 3.14 10.22 11.51
CA HIS A 159 4.05 11.03 10.70
C HIS A 159 3.56 11.21 9.25
N ALA A 160 2.39 10.71 8.92
CA ALA A 160 1.84 10.77 7.57
C ALA A 160 0.72 11.82 7.47
N GLU A 161 0.40 12.20 6.24
CA GLU A 161 -0.76 13.06 5.97
C GLU A 161 -1.68 12.39 4.94
N PRO A 162 -2.97 12.75 4.90
CA PRO A 162 -3.87 12.19 3.88
C PRO A 162 -3.34 12.41 2.47
N PHE A 163 -3.45 11.38 1.63
CA PHE A 163 -2.96 11.41 0.26
C PHE A 163 -3.56 12.57 -0.54
N SER A 164 -4.86 12.84 -0.40
CA SER A 164 -5.51 13.89 -1.18
C SER A 164 -4.89 15.27 -0.92
N GLU A 165 -4.56 15.56 0.33
CA GLU A 165 -3.91 16.82 0.71
C GLU A 165 -2.47 16.87 0.19
N TRP A 166 -1.74 15.77 0.34
CA TRP A 166 -0.37 15.67 -0.15
C TRP A 166 -0.30 15.80 -1.68
N TRP A 167 -1.22 15.11 -2.38
CA TRP A 167 -1.29 15.11 -3.84
C TRP A 167 -1.57 16.51 -4.39
N GLU A 168 -2.49 17.23 -3.76
CA GLU A 168 -2.79 18.61 -4.15
C GLU A 168 -1.56 19.51 -4.09
N LYS A 169 -0.70 19.32 -3.09
CA LYS A 169 0.53 20.11 -2.94
C LYS A 169 1.65 19.66 -3.86
N HIS A 170 1.75 18.38 -4.20
CA HIS A 170 2.96 17.78 -4.77
C HIS A 170 2.77 17.00 -6.08
N ALA A 171 1.58 16.97 -6.67
CA ALA A 171 1.30 16.15 -7.87
C ALA A 171 2.27 16.38 -9.03
N GLY A 172 2.83 17.57 -9.16
CA GLY A 172 3.77 17.92 -10.22
C GLY A 172 5.24 17.73 -9.86
N THR A 173 5.54 17.22 -8.68
CA THR A 173 6.92 17.07 -8.19
C THR A 173 7.32 15.59 -7.95
#